data_5c28e45416b1a18432115678de788531
#
_entry.id   5c28e45416b1a18432115678de788531
#
_cell.length_a   1.000
_cell.length_b   1.000
_cell.length_c   1.000
_cell.angle_alpha   90.00
_cell.angle_beta   90.00
_cell.angle_gamma   90.00
#
_symmetry.space_group_name_H-M   'P 1'
#
loop_
_entity.id
_entity.type
_entity.pdbx_description
1 polymer ?
#
loop_
_entity_poly.entity_id
_entity_poly.type
_entity_poly.pdbx_seq_one_letter_code
_entity_poly.pdbx_strand_id
1 'polypeptide(L)'
;FAGRSTMMAEVTDNPAYKQGLPEYHEVLRIPFYDRKDPASGEKSLNAFKEHLAKHEKNISCFAFEPMLGEGGYMPATREFFVPILEFCKANHIAIWADEVQTFARTGELFAFETLDIGNYVDIVTIAKTVQLGATLYTDEYNPKPGLVAGTFSGSTVSMHAGMEMLDMLVNENYLGPKGRIQNIHNQFITGLNQLNSTSCSGKVTDACGMGLMIAFTPFEGKKEQVDLFLKNLFDNGVIAFSCGKDPVRARFLVPACIKDEEISLALKVIEKTILQQNLTTNKT
;
A
#
# COMPACT_ATOMS: atom_id res chain seq x y z
N PHE A 1 -4.50 5.53 3.88
CA PHE A 1 -4.51 6.96 3.46
C PHE A 1 -5.35 7.11 2.21
N ALA A 2 -6.51 7.77 2.30
CA ALA A 2 -7.47 7.85 1.20
C ALA A 2 -7.33 9.11 0.32
N GLY A 3 -6.64 10.15 0.80
CA GLY A 3 -6.45 11.37 0.02
C GLY A 3 -6.45 12.65 0.86
N ARG A 4 -6.49 13.80 0.17
CA ARG A 4 -6.40 15.14 0.77
C ARG A 4 -7.56 16.09 0.42
N SER A 5 -8.53 15.66 -0.39
CA SER A 5 -9.80 16.39 -0.50
C SER A 5 -10.57 16.28 0.83
N THR A 6 -11.49 17.16 1.10
CA THR A 6 -12.21 17.20 2.38
C THR A 6 -12.77 15.83 2.75
N MET A 7 -13.55 15.21 1.85
CA MET A 7 -14.12 13.89 2.06
C MET A 7 -13.06 12.80 2.23
N MET A 8 -12.01 12.79 1.42
CA MET A 8 -10.97 11.75 1.53
C MET A 8 -10.09 11.94 2.78
N ALA A 9 -9.95 13.15 3.29
CA ALA A 9 -9.32 13.41 4.57
C ALA A 9 -10.13 12.81 5.74
N GLU A 10 -11.46 12.83 5.67
CA GLU A 10 -12.32 12.17 6.67
C GLU A 10 -12.09 10.65 6.69
N VAL A 11 -12.02 10.03 5.51
CA VAL A 11 -11.77 8.59 5.36
C VAL A 11 -10.36 8.21 5.80
N THR A 12 -9.38 9.11 5.64
CA THR A 12 -7.99 8.88 6.08
C THR A 12 -7.91 8.71 7.60
N ASP A 13 -7.21 7.68 8.06
CA ASP A 13 -7.11 7.36 9.49
C ASP A 13 -6.20 8.31 10.27
N ASN A 14 -5.10 8.76 9.68
CA ASN A 14 -4.10 9.59 10.37
C ASN A 14 -4.62 11.01 10.66
N PRO A 15 -4.78 11.41 11.95
CA PRO A 15 -5.28 12.74 12.33
C PRO A 15 -4.43 13.90 11.80
N ALA A 16 -3.12 13.68 11.58
CA ALA A 16 -2.23 14.70 11.04
C ALA A 16 -2.64 15.20 9.64
N TYR A 17 -3.38 14.41 8.90
CA TYR A 17 -3.89 14.80 7.58
C TYR A 17 -5.25 15.52 7.62
N LYS A 18 -5.91 15.57 8.77
CA LYS A 18 -7.19 16.23 8.95
C LYS A 18 -7.05 17.71 9.39
N GLN A 19 -6.20 17.99 10.33
CA GLN A 19 -5.72 19.31 10.80
C GLN A 19 -6.77 20.45 10.75
N GLY A 20 -7.95 20.23 11.32
CA GLY A 20 -9.01 21.25 11.36
C GLY A 20 -9.89 21.33 10.11
N LEU A 21 -9.76 20.40 9.17
CA LEU A 21 -10.76 20.23 8.11
C LEU A 21 -12.11 19.83 8.73
N PRO A 22 -13.23 20.32 8.18
CA PRO A 22 -14.54 19.91 8.64
C PRO A 22 -14.78 18.41 8.36
N GLU A 23 -15.48 17.75 9.26
CA GLU A 23 -15.95 16.36 9.10
C GLU A 23 -17.48 16.38 8.93
N TYR A 24 -17.97 15.82 7.82
CA TYR A 24 -19.39 15.81 7.47
C TYR A 24 -20.01 14.42 7.57
N HIS A 25 -19.20 13.38 7.60
CA HIS A 25 -19.63 11.99 7.59
C HIS A 25 -19.05 11.24 8.78
N GLU A 26 -19.81 10.32 9.30
CA GLU A 26 -19.31 9.39 10.30
C GLU A 26 -18.50 8.28 9.60
N VAL A 27 -17.21 8.21 9.89
CA VAL A 27 -16.31 7.17 9.36
C VAL A 27 -16.01 6.16 10.47
N LEU A 28 -16.56 4.98 10.34
CA LEU A 28 -16.36 3.87 11.24
C LEU A 28 -15.10 3.10 10.87
N ARG A 29 -14.33 2.66 11.85
CA ARG A 29 -13.05 1.99 11.61
C ARG A 29 -13.06 0.61 12.22
N ILE A 30 -12.49 -0.35 11.48
CA ILE A 30 -12.21 -1.70 11.97
C ILE A 30 -10.68 -1.92 11.99
N PRO A 31 -10.15 -2.77 12.86
CA PRO A 31 -8.73 -3.13 12.86
C PRO A 31 -8.31 -3.72 11.52
N PHE A 32 -7.11 -3.40 11.07
CA PHE A 32 -6.51 -4.06 9.91
C PHE A 32 -5.80 -5.35 10.33
N TYR A 33 -5.39 -6.14 9.34
CA TYR A 33 -4.65 -7.38 9.52
C TYR A 33 -3.36 -7.19 10.33
N ASP A 34 -3.20 -7.99 11.36
CA ASP A 34 -1.96 -8.13 12.11
C ASP A 34 -1.46 -9.59 12.00
N ARG A 35 -0.36 -9.78 11.28
CA ARG A 35 0.25 -11.10 11.09
C ARG A 35 0.76 -11.75 12.39
N LYS A 36 0.92 -10.98 13.46
CA LYS A 36 1.32 -11.46 14.79
C LYS A 36 0.12 -11.90 15.63
N ASP A 37 -1.09 -11.54 15.22
CA ASP A 37 -2.33 -11.88 15.89
C ASP A 37 -3.19 -12.81 15.02
N PRO A 38 -3.19 -14.12 15.28
CA PRO A 38 -4.01 -15.07 14.52
C PRO A 38 -5.52 -14.76 14.56
N ALA A 39 -5.98 -14.02 15.56
CA ALA A 39 -7.39 -13.64 15.72
C ALA A 39 -7.70 -12.27 15.03
N SER A 40 -6.76 -11.65 14.34
CA SER A 40 -6.95 -10.31 13.76
C SER A 40 -8.13 -10.22 12.81
N GLY A 41 -8.37 -11.24 11.98
CA GLY A 41 -9.52 -11.30 11.07
C GLY A 41 -10.86 -11.40 11.82
N GLU A 42 -10.94 -12.21 12.85
CA GLU A 42 -12.12 -12.34 13.69
C GLU A 42 -12.43 -11.04 14.45
N LYS A 43 -11.41 -10.39 15.00
CA LYS A 43 -11.54 -9.09 15.68
C LYS A 43 -12.08 -8.02 14.73
N SER A 44 -11.57 -7.97 13.49
CA SER A 44 -12.02 -7.03 12.47
C SER A 44 -13.47 -7.27 12.08
N LEU A 45 -13.85 -8.51 11.84
CA LEU A 45 -15.22 -8.88 11.49
C LEU A 45 -16.20 -8.61 12.64
N ASN A 46 -15.83 -8.87 13.87
CA ASN A 46 -16.67 -8.60 15.04
C ASN A 46 -16.87 -7.10 15.24
N ALA A 47 -15.81 -6.29 15.13
CA ALA A 47 -15.93 -4.82 15.14
C ALA A 47 -16.86 -4.30 14.04
N PHE A 48 -16.80 -4.88 12.84
CA PHE A 48 -17.73 -4.51 11.77
C PHE A 48 -19.17 -4.87 12.10
N LYS A 49 -19.43 -6.06 12.62
CA LYS A 49 -20.77 -6.48 13.05
C LYS A 49 -21.34 -5.56 14.14
N GLU A 50 -20.53 -5.16 15.11
CA GLU A 50 -20.92 -4.21 16.16
C GLU A 50 -21.27 -2.84 15.56
N HIS A 51 -20.47 -2.32 14.62
CA HIS A 51 -20.77 -1.09 13.93
C HIS A 51 -22.11 -1.18 13.17
N LEU A 52 -22.33 -2.25 12.41
CA LEU A 52 -23.56 -2.42 11.65
C LEU A 52 -24.81 -2.49 12.56
N ALA A 53 -24.69 -3.18 13.68
CA ALA A 53 -25.78 -3.27 14.66
C ALA A 53 -26.09 -1.91 15.31
N LYS A 54 -25.03 -1.15 15.67
CA LYS A 54 -25.16 0.17 16.31
C LYS A 54 -25.74 1.24 15.39
N HIS A 55 -25.47 1.18 14.08
CA HIS A 55 -25.90 2.17 13.10
C HIS A 55 -27.12 1.72 12.28
N GLU A 56 -27.93 0.79 12.82
CA GLU A 56 -29.21 0.35 12.23
C GLU A 56 -29.09 -0.07 10.75
N LYS A 57 -27.98 -0.70 10.40
CA LYS A 57 -27.65 -1.10 9.02
C LYS A 57 -27.48 0.07 8.04
N ASN A 58 -27.19 1.26 8.53
CA ASN A 58 -26.96 2.46 7.71
C ASN A 58 -25.48 2.67 7.37
N ILE A 59 -24.81 1.61 6.89
CA ILE A 59 -23.44 1.67 6.37
C ILE A 59 -23.50 1.49 4.86
N SER A 60 -23.05 2.50 4.12
CA SER A 60 -23.12 2.51 2.65
C SER A 60 -21.97 1.78 1.97
N CYS A 61 -20.77 1.85 2.55
CA CYS A 61 -19.57 1.37 1.87
C CYS A 61 -18.52 0.87 2.87
N PHE A 62 -17.82 -0.20 2.49
CA PHE A 62 -16.58 -0.65 3.11
C PHE A 62 -15.42 -0.30 2.18
N ALA A 63 -14.59 0.65 2.60
CA ALA A 63 -13.37 1.06 1.88
C ALA A 63 -12.12 0.42 2.51
N PHE A 64 -11.24 -0.13 1.69
CA PHE A 64 -10.00 -0.75 2.17
C PHE A 64 -8.85 -0.60 1.17
N GLU A 65 -7.63 -0.53 1.68
CA GLU A 65 -6.42 -0.76 0.89
C GLU A 65 -6.09 -2.26 0.91
N PRO A 66 -5.85 -2.95 -0.22
CA PRO A 66 -5.44 -4.36 -0.22
C PRO A 66 -4.14 -4.61 0.55
N MET A 67 -3.27 -3.61 0.54
CA MET A 67 -2.08 -3.50 1.36
C MET A 67 -1.96 -2.08 1.89
N LEU A 68 -1.79 -1.90 3.20
CA LEU A 68 -1.62 -0.57 3.77
C LEU A 68 -0.37 0.11 3.22
N GLY A 69 -0.54 1.23 2.53
CA GLY A 69 0.57 2.04 2.02
C GLY A 69 1.26 2.81 3.14
N GLU A 70 0.66 3.87 3.61
CA GLU A 70 1.20 4.69 4.71
C GLU A 70 1.24 3.94 6.04
N GLY A 71 0.39 2.93 6.21
CA GLY A 71 0.29 2.11 7.42
C GLY A 71 1.42 1.10 7.63
N GLY A 72 2.44 1.04 6.78
CA GLY A 72 3.63 0.22 7.01
C GLY A 72 3.96 -0.81 5.94
N TYR A 73 3.38 -0.74 4.77
CA TYR A 73 3.52 -1.73 3.69
C TYR A 73 3.21 -3.16 4.19
N MET A 74 2.10 -3.26 4.93
CA MET A 74 1.62 -4.51 5.49
C MET A 74 0.61 -5.14 4.54
N PRO A 75 0.97 -6.21 3.82
CA PRO A 75 0.02 -6.96 3.02
C PRO A 75 -0.91 -7.74 3.95
N ALA A 76 -2.20 -7.68 3.69
CA ALA A 76 -3.15 -8.61 4.29
C ALA A 76 -3.25 -9.89 3.45
N THR A 77 -4.04 -10.85 3.91
CA THR A 77 -4.24 -12.12 3.22
C THR A 77 -5.67 -12.28 2.73
N ARG A 78 -5.88 -13.21 1.82
CA ARG A 78 -7.22 -13.60 1.35
C ARG A 78 -8.12 -14.01 2.52
N GLU A 79 -7.57 -14.81 3.44
CA GLU A 79 -8.30 -15.33 4.61
C GLU A 79 -8.75 -14.22 5.56
N PHE A 80 -8.02 -13.12 5.61
CA PHE A 80 -8.42 -11.93 6.37
C PHE A 80 -9.61 -11.23 5.69
N PHE A 81 -9.54 -11.04 4.38
CA PHE A 81 -10.54 -10.24 3.67
C PHE A 81 -11.85 -11.00 3.42
N VAL A 82 -11.80 -12.26 2.99
CA VAL A 82 -12.99 -12.99 2.52
C VAL A 82 -14.15 -12.95 3.52
N PRO A 83 -13.99 -13.24 4.83
CA PRO A 83 -15.12 -13.18 5.76
C PRO A 83 -15.73 -11.78 5.90
N ILE A 84 -14.93 -10.72 5.79
CA ILE A 84 -15.38 -9.32 5.84
C ILE A 84 -16.15 -8.98 4.56
N LEU A 85 -15.64 -9.36 3.40
CA LEU A 85 -16.25 -9.09 2.10
C LEU A 85 -17.57 -9.86 1.90
N GLU A 86 -17.62 -11.12 2.35
CA GLU A 86 -18.88 -11.90 2.38
C GLU A 86 -19.90 -11.25 3.31
N PHE A 87 -19.49 -10.74 4.45
CA PHE A 87 -20.36 -10.01 5.35
C PHE A 87 -20.89 -8.72 4.70
N CYS A 88 -20.09 -7.98 3.96
CA CYS A 88 -20.52 -6.82 3.18
C CYS A 88 -21.58 -7.21 2.15
N LYS A 89 -21.32 -8.24 1.34
CA LYS A 89 -22.29 -8.71 0.31
C LYS A 89 -23.62 -9.14 0.94
N ALA A 90 -23.57 -9.89 2.04
CA ALA A 90 -24.78 -10.34 2.74
C ALA A 90 -25.63 -9.18 3.33
N ASN A 91 -25.03 -8.00 3.53
CA ASN A 91 -25.69 -6.82 4.09
C ASN A 91 -25.86 -5.68 3.08
N HIS A 92 -25.63 -5.91 1.78
CA HIS A 92 -25.73 -4.93 0.70
C HIS A 92 -24.86 -3.68 0.93
N ILE A 93 -23.66 -3.87 1.46
CA ILE A 93 -22.67 -2.82 1.68
C ILE A 93 -21.71 -2.82 0.48
N ALA A 94 -21.58 -1.68 -0.21
CA ALA A 94 -20.65 -1.52 -1.32
C ALA A 94 -19.20 -1.80 -0.90
N ILE A 95 -18.44 -2.47 -1.74
CA ILE A 95 -17.05 -2.83 -1.47
C ILE A 95 -16.14 -2.02 -2.39
N TRP A 96 -15.38 -1.09 -1.78
CA TRP A 96 -14.47 -0.21 -2.49
C TRP A 96 -13.01 -0.54 -2.15
N ALA A 97 -12.27 -1.03 -3.15
CA ALA A 97 -10.83 -1.22 -3.06
C ALA A 97 -10.09 0.08 -3.45
N ASP A 98 -9.31 0.63 -2.54
CA ASP A 98 -8.39 1.73 -2.85
C ASP A 98 -7.06 1.15 -3.36
N GLU A 99 -6.91 1.12 -4.67
CA GLU A 99 -5.73 0.65 -5.38
C GLU A 99 -4.85 1.82 -5.89
N VAL A 100 -5.06 3.02 -5.40
CA VAL A 100 -4.28 4.20 -5.81
C VAL A 100 -2.78 4.00 -5.66
N GLN A 101 -2.35 3.19 -4.68
CA GLN A 101 -0.93 2.89 -4.50
C GLN A 101 -0.54 1.50 -5.01
N THR A 102 -1.44 0.54 -4.99
CA THR A 102 -1.15 -0.87 -5.30
C THR A 102 -1.30 -1.20 -6.79
N PHE A 103 -2.14 -0.47 -7.54
CA PHE A 103 -2.39 -0.73 -8.95
C PHE A 103 -1.10 -0.88 -9.76
N ALA A 104 -1.00 -1.99 -10.49
CA ALA A 104 0.14 -2.38 -11.33
C ALA A 104 1.49 -2.44 -10.59
N ARG A 105 1.49 -2.72 -9.28
CA ARG A 105 2.71 -2.83 -8.48
C ARG A 105 2.86 -4.14 -7.73
N THR A 106 1.80 -4.92 -7.59
CA THR A 106 1.80 -6.10 -6.71
C THR A 106 2.06 -7.43 -7.43
N GLY A 107 2.28 -7.38 -8.73
CA GLY A 107 2.53 -8.54 -9.58
C GLY A 107 1.43 -8.79 -10.59
N GLU A 108 0.20 -8.37 -10.31
CA GLU A 108 -0.92 -8.30 -11.24
C GLU A 108 -1.33 -6.84 -11.47
N LEU A 109 -2.29 -6.57 -12.35
CA LEU A 109 -2.81 -5.22 -12.53
C LEU A 109 -3.43 -4.70 -11.24
N PHE A 110 -4.24 -5.51 -10.59
CA PHE A 110 -4.87 -5.16 -9.32
C PHE A 110 -4.33 -6.03 -8.17
N ALA A 111 -4.15 -5.42 -7.01
CA ALA A 111 -3.77 -6.17 -5.82
C ALA A 111 -4.87 -7.14 -5.35
N PHE A 112 -6.13 -6.81 -5.62
CA PHE A 112 -7.22 -7.75 -5.34
C PHE A 112 -7.17 -9.02 -6.22
N GLU A 113 -6.54 -8.97 -7.40
CA GLU A 113 -6.26 -10.18 -8.22
C GLU A 113 -5.14 -10.99 -7.55
N THR A 114 -4.07 -10.33 -7.12
CA THR A 114 -2.98 -10.99 -6.38
C THR A 114 -3.49 -11.71 -5.12
N LEU A 115 -4.53 -11.15 -4.47
CA LEU A 115 -5.16 -11.70 -3.26
C LEU A 115 -6.32 -12.67 -3.56
N ASP A 116 -6.70 -12.87 -4.82
CA ASP A 116 -7.85 -13.68 -5.24
C ASP A 116 -9.17 -13.28 -4.54
N ILE A 117 -9.45 -11.96 -4.52
CA ILE A 117 -10.67 -11.37 -3.93
C ILE A 117 -11.44 -10.48 -4.90
N GLY A 118 -11.06 -10.44 -6.18
CA GLY A 118 -11.64 -9.56 -7.19
C GLY A 118 -13.16 -9.72 -7.38
N ASN A 119 -13.67 -10.94 -7.20
CA ASN A 119 -15.12 -11.23 -7.32
C ASN A 119 -16.00 -10.50 -6.29
N TYR A 120 -15.42 -9.94 -5.24
CA TYR A 120 -16.15 -9.19 -4.22
C TYR A 120 -16.15 -7.69 -4.49
N VAL A 121 -15.19 -7.15 -5.24
CA VAL A 121 -14.98 -5.72 -5.39
C VAL A 121 -16.03 -5.10 -6.31
N ASP A 122 -16.69 -4.06 -5.84
CA ASP A 122 -17.70 -3.32 -6.59
C ASP A 122 -17.13 -2.05 -7.22
N ILE A 123 -16.25 -1.38 -6.50
CA ILE A 123 -15.63 -0.10 -6.87
C ILE A 123 -14.13 -0.20 -6.64
N VAL A 124 -13.35 0.31 -7.57
CA VAL A 124 -11.91 0.44 -7.40
C VAL A 124 -11.41 1.80 -7.86
N THR A 125 -10.55 2.42 -7.05
CA THR A 125 -9.86 3.66 -7.42
C THR A 125 -8.41 3.36 -7.77
N ILE A 126 -7.95 3.86 -8.90
CA ILE A 126 -6.58 3.72 -9.39
C ILE A 126 -5.96 5.08 -9.69
N ALA A 127 -4.65 5.19 -9.51
CA ALA A 127 -3.88 6.39 -9.90
C ALA A 127 -2.37 6.06 -9.98
N LYS A 128 -1.54 7.08 -9.83
CA LYS A 128 -0.07 7.03 -9.78
C LYS A 128 0.57 6.36 -10.98
N THR A 129 0.61 5.03 -11.04
CA THR A 129 1.27 4.27 -12.12
C THR A 129 0.75 4.64 -13.50
N VAL A 130 -0.56 4.80 -13.63
CA VAL A 130 -1.20 5.13 -14.94
C VAL A 130 -1.24 6.63 -15.24
N GLN A 131 -0.56 7.48 -14.47
CA GLN A 131 -0.45 8.93 -14.70
C GLN A 131 -1.79 9.68 -14.76
N LEU A 132 -2.87 9.05 -14.35
CA LEU A 132 -4.22 9.62 -14.22
C LEU A 132 -4.92 9.03 -13.01
N GLY A 133 -5.98 9.67 -12.53
CA GLY A 133 -6.91 9.08 -11.57
C GLY A 133 -8.14 8.54 -12.28
N ALA A 134 -8.55 7.33 -11.94
CA ALA A 134 -9.77 6.72 -12.44
C ALA A 134 -10.50 5.95 -11.35
N THR A 135 -11.80 5.89 -11.47
CA THR A 135 -12.67 5.03 -10.66
C THR A 135 -13.38 4.06 -11.61
N LEU A 136 -13.20 2.79 -11.37
CA LEU A 136 -13.87 1.70 -12.08
C LEU A 136 -14.95 1.15 -11.14
N TYR A 137 -16.07 0.73 -11.68
CA TYR A 137 -17.21 0.25 -10.89
C TYR A 137 -18.04 -0.76 -11.69
N THR A 138 -18.80 -1.59 -10.98
CA THR A 138 -19.79 -2.47 -11.60
C THR A 138 -21.01 -1.66 -12.02
N ASP A 139 -21.85 -2.22 -12.90
CA ASP A 139 -23.03 -1.55 -13.45
C ASP A 139 -23.99 -1.02 -12.36
N GLU A 140 -24.06 -1.70 -11.22
CA GLU A 140 -24.89 -1.30 -10.08
C GLU A 140 -24.49 0.08 -9.54
N TYR A 141 -23.20 0.42 -9.60
CA TYR A 141 -22.65 1.68 -9.07
C TYR A 141 -22.40 2.72 -10.16
N ASN A 142 -22.88 2.50 -11.37
CA ASN A 142 -22.73 3.46 -12.45
C ASN A 142 -23.48 4.77 -12.13
N PRO A 143 -22.78 5.91 -12.02
CA PRO A 143 -23.41 7.18 -11.68
C PRO A 143 -24.37 7.63 -12.78
N LYS A 144 -25.46 8.28 -12.37
CA LYS A 144 -26.39 8.88 -13.33
C LYS A 144 -25.68 9.90 -14.20
N PRO A 145 -26.06 10.03 -15.48
CA PRO A 145 -25.47 11.00 -16.39
C PRO A 145 -25.48 12.43 -15.80
N GLY A 146 -24.32 13.09 -15.86
CA GLY A 146 -24.16 14.45 -15.34
C GLY A 146 -23.84 14.55 -13.85
N LEU A 147 -23.86 13.44 -13.09
CA LEU A 147 -23.53 13.46 -11.67
C LEU A 147 -22.04 13.71 -11.43
N VAL A 148 -21.17 13.14 -12.27
CA VAL A 148 -19.72 13.28 -12.16
C VAL A 148 -19.21 14.02 -13.40
N ALA A 149 -18.52 15.14 -13.17
CA ALA A 149 -17.88 15.94 -14.21
C ALA A 149 -16.65 16.67 -13.68
N GLY A 150 -15.70 16.93 -14.55
CA GLY A 150 -14.50 17.72 -14.22
C GLY A 150 -13.85 18.25 -15.48
N THR A 151 -13.42 19.51 -15.45
CA THR A 151 -12.84 20.21 -16.61
C THR A 151 -11.62 19.48 -17.19
N PHE A 152 -10.81 18.89 -16.33
CA PHE A 152 -9.62 18.11 -16.72
C PHE A 152 -9.82 16.59 -16.70
N SER A 153 -11.05 16.11 -16.47
CA SER A 153 -11.38 14.71 -16.66
C SER A 153 -11.14 14.34 -18.14
N GLY A 154 -10.36 13.31 -18.38
CA GLY A 154 -10.00 12.94 -19.75
C GLY A 154 -8.92 13.82 -20.38
N SER A 155 -8.01 14.42 -19.59
CA SER A 155 -6.83 15.12 -20.12
C SER A 155 -6.08 14.22 -21.11
N THR A 156 -5.97 14.68 -22.36
CA THR A 156 -5.39 13.90 -23.46
C THR A 156 -3.97 13.41 -23.16
N VAL A 157 -3.13 14.27 -22.57
CA VAL A 157 -1.74 13.93 -22.24
C VAL A 157 -1.69 12.81 -21.21
N SER A 158 -2.48 12.93 -20.13
CA SER A 158 -2.54 11.89 -19.07
C SER A 158 -3.11 10.58 -19.59
N MET A 159 -4.12 10.64 -20.47
CA MET A 159 -4.71 9.43 -21.07
C MET A 159 -3.72 8.72 -22.00
N HIS A 160 -2.99 9.44 -22.85
CA HIS A 160 -1.95 8.83 -23.69
C HIS A 160 -0.83 8.23 -22.87
N ALA A 161 -0.36 8.92 -21.82
CA ALA A 161 0.63 8.37 -20.91
C ALA A 161 0.13 7.11 -20.20
N GLY A 162 -1.14 7.12 -19.75
CA GLY A 162 -1.77 5.95 -19.12
C GLY A 162 -1.92 4.76 -20.08
N MET A 163 -2.31 5.02 -21.32
CA MET A 163 -2.41 3.98 -22.36
C MET A 163 -1.06 3.31 -22.63
N GLU A 164 0.00 4.11 -22.79
CA GLU A 164 1.37 3.60 -22.99
C GLU A 164 1.84 2.77 -21.78
N MET A 165 1.62 3.26 -20.56
CA MET A 165 1.97 2.52 -19.35
C MET A 165 1.24 1.19 -19.25
N LEU A 166 -0.06 1.15 -19.60
CA LEU A 166 -0.84 -0.09 -19.60
C LEU A 166 -0.37 -1.06 -20.69
N ASP A 167 -0.08 -0.55 -21.87
CA ASP A 167 0.43 -1.36 -22.99
C ASP A 167 1.75 -2.05 -22.61
N MET A 168 2.71 -1.31 -22.06
CA MET A 168 3.97 -1.86 -21.57
C MET A 168 3.74 -2.92 -20.48
N LEU A 169 2.92 -2.61 -19.48
CA LEU A 169 2.68 -3.52 -18.35
C LEU A 169 2.06 -4.85 -18.80
N VAL A 170 1.11 -4.80 -19.73
CA VAL A 170 0.37 -5.99 -20.18
C VAL A 170 1.18 -6.79 -21.21
N ASN A 171 1.91 -6.12 -22.10
CA ASN A 171 2.53 -6.76 -23.27
C ASN A 171 4.03 -7.04 -23.11
N GLU A 172 4.75 -6.43 -22.12
CA GLU A 172 6.19 -6.55 -21.97
C GLU A 172 6.66 -7.40 -20.77
N ASN A 173 5.86 -8.40 -20.38
CA ASN A 173 6.21 -9.37 -19.33
C ASN A 173 6.51 -8.73 -17.93
N TYR A 174 5.80 -7.67 -17.57
CA TYR A 174 5.91 -7.09 -16.23
C TYR A 174 5.09 -7.86 -15.19
N LEU A 175 3.94 -8.40 -15.58
CA LEU A 175 2.93 -9.00 -14.71
C LEU A 175 3.09 -10.52 -14.60
N GLY A 176 2.41 -11.09 -13.61
CA GLY A 176 2.37 -12.51 -13.35
C GLY A 176 3.54 -13.04 -12.50
N PRO A 177 3.48 -14.31 -12.10
CA PRO A 177 4.45 -14.91 -11.17
C PRO A 177 5.87 -15.01 -11.70
N LYS A 178 6.06 -14.89 -13.01
CA LYS A 178 7.37 -14.87 -13.69
C LYS A 178 7.69 -13.49 -14.29
N GLY A 179 6.84 -12.49 -14.06
CA GLY A 179 6.99 -11.15 -14.57
C GLY A 179 8.11 -10.37 -13.89
N ARG A 180 8.49 -9.26 -14.51
CA ARG A 180 9.56 -8.38 -14.03
C ARG A 180 9.31 -7.88 -12.61
N ILE A 181 8.06 -7.53 -12.27
CA ILE A 181 7.67 -7.04 -10.94
C ILE A 181 7.99 -8.08 -9.87
N GLN A 182 7.63 -9.33 -10.09
CA GLN A 182 7.92 -10.41 -9.15
C GLN A 182 9.41 -10.71 -9.03
N ASN A 183 10.15 -10.61 -10.13
CA ASN A 183 11.61 -10.77 -10.13
C ASN A 183 12.28 -9.68 -9.27
N ILE A 184 11.92 -8.40 -9.46
CA ILE A 184 12.41 -7.28 -8.65
C ILE A 184 12.11 -7.51 -7.16
N HIS A 185 10.88 -7.91 -6.84
CA HIS A 185 10.48 -8.24 -5.47
C HIS A 185 11.40 -9.28 -4.84
N ASN A 186 11.58 -10.40 -5.53
CA ASN A 186 12.38 -11.50 -5.03
C ASN A 186 13.84 -11.11 -4.79
N GLN A 187 14.44 -10.32 -5.70
CA GLN A 187 15.81 -9.84 -5.53
C GLN A 187 15.95 -8.93 -4.31
N PHE A 188 15.04 -7.96 -4.12
CA PHE A 188 15.08 -7.06 -2.95
C PHE A 188 14.85 -7.80 -1.65
N ILE A 189 13.80 -8.62 -1.54
CA ILE A 189 13.49 -9.36 -0.31
C ILE A 189 14.60 -10.33 0.05
N THR A 190 15.13 -11.05 -0.94
CA THR A 190 16.28 -11.96 -0.73
C THR A 190 17.51 -11.18 -0.25
N GLY A 191 17.82 -10.06 -0.90
CA GLY A 191 18.96 -9.22 -0.53
C GLY A 191 18.82 -8.64 0.88
N LEU A 192 17.67 -8.08 1.24
CA LEU A 192 17.41 -7.56 2.59
C LEU A 192 17.52 -8.65 3.67
N ASN A 193 16.97 -9.83 3.42
CA ASN A 193 17.09 -10.98 4.32
C ASN A 193 18.53 -11.46 4.46
N GLN A 194 19.29 -11.44 3.36
CA GLN A 194 20.72 -11.76 3.40
C GLN A 194 21.50 -10.73 4.24
N LEU A 195 21.25 -9.44 4.09
CA LEU A 195 21.87 -8.40 4.94
C LEU A 195 21.55 -8.64 6.41
N ASN A 196 20.31 -8.97 6.74
CA ASN A 196 19.90 -9.27 8.12
C ASN A 196 20.60 -10.52 8.68
N SER A 197 20.86 -11.54 7.86
CA SER A 197 21.52 -12.77 8.29
C SER A 197 23.04 -12.68 8.34
N THR A 198 23.63 -11.60 7.81
CA THR A 198 25.08 -11.41 7.70
C THR A 198 25.55 -10.11 8.35
N SER A 199 25.92 -9.12 7.55
CA SER A 199 26.58 -7.87 7.95
C SER A 199 25.73 -6.92 8.77
N CYS A 200 24.40 -6.97 8.60
CA CYS A 200 23.43 -6.06 9.24
C CYS A 200 22.51 -6.80 10.23
N SER A 201 23.00 -7.86 10.88
CA SER A 201 22.21 -8.70 11.77
C SER A 201 21.43 -7.89 12.82
N GLY A 202 20.12 -8.12 12.89
CA GLY A 202 19.20 -7.43 13.79
C GLY A 202 18.91 -5.95 13.45
N LYS A 203 19.47 -5.44 12.32
CA LYS A 203 19.29 -4.04 11.90
C LYS A 203 18.51 -3.89 10.59
N VAL A 204 18.24 -4.98 9.90
CA VAL A 204 17.41 -5.04 8.69
C VAL A 204 16.38 -6.14 8.91
N THR A 205 15.39 -5.87 9.75
CA THR A 205 14.41 -6.89 10.13
C THR A 205 13.12 -6.71 9.35
N ASP A 206 12.32 -7.77 9.31
CA ASP A 206 10.95 -7.70 8.89
C ASP A 206 10.73 -7.25 7.44
N ALA A 207 11.64 -7.64 6.54
CA ALA A 207 11.50 -7.35 5.12
C ALA A 207 10.23 -8.00 4.55
N CYS A 208 9.31 -7.19 4.04
CA CYS A 208 8.06 -7.66 3.43
C CYS A 208 7.50 -6.66 2.43
N GLY A 209 6.40 -7.04 1.78
CA GLY A 209 5.68 -6.22 0.82
C GLY A 209 5.01 -7.07 -0.26
N MET A 210 4.55 -6.42 -1.31
CA MET A 210 4.00 -7.06 -2.52
C MET A 210 4.59 -6.37 -3.75
N GLY A 211 5.18 -7.13 -4.64
CA GLY A 211 5.77 -6.63 -5.87
C GLY A 211 6.78 -5.49 -5.63
N LEU A 212 6.52 -4.33 -6.20
CA LEU A 212 7.39 -3.14 -6.11
C LEU A 212 7.23 -2.34 -4.81
N MET A 213 6.29 -2.71 -3.97
CA MET A 213 6.04 -2.07 -2.68
C MET A 213 6.75 -2.88 -1.59
N ILE A 214 7.93 -2.44 -1.18
CA ILE A 214 8.83 -3.18 -0.29
C ILE A 214 9.13 -2.33 0.93
N ALA A 215 9.13 -2.93 2.11
CA ALA A 215 9.55 -2.29 3.34
C ALA A 215 10.32 -3.24 4.25
N PHE A 216 11.14 -2.67 5.11
CA PHE A 216 11.78 -3.37 6.22
C PHE A 216 11.87 -2.47 7.44
N THR A 217 12.16 -3.05 8.60
CA THR A 217 12.32 -2.31 9.85
C THR A 217 13.80 -2.11 10.15
N PRO A 218 14.36 -0.90 9.99
CA PRO A 218 15.72 -0.61 10.41
C PRO A 218 15.78 -0.30 11.91
N PHE A 219 16.84 -0.74 12.60
CA PHE A 219 17.16 -0.37 13.98
C PHE A 219 15.97 -0.50 14.97
N GLU A 220 15.25 -1.59 14.95
CA GLU A 220 14.07 -1.86 15.80
C GLU A 220 12.87 -0.93 15.54
N GLY A 221 12.93 -0.08 14.52
CA GLY A 221 11.83 0.82 14.14
C GLY A 221 11.63 2.03 15.05
N LYS A 222 12.65 2.43 15.82
CA LYS A 222 12.62 3.68 16.60
C LYS A 222 12.67 4.88 15.65
N LYS A 223 11.69 5.78 15.78
CA LYS A 223 11.48 6.88 14.83
C LYS A 223 12.75 7.69 14.53
N GLU A 224 13.46 8.12 15.56
CA GLU A 224 14.66 8.95 15.43
C GLU A 224 15.77 8.24 14.67
N GLN A 225 15.92 6.93 14.89
CA GLN A 225 16.93 6.12 14.21
C GLN A 225 16.54 5.86 12.75
N VAL A 226 15.25 5.66 12.48
CA VAL A 226 14.75 5.48 11.12
C VAL A 226 14.85 6.79 10.32
N ASP A 227 14.50 7.92 10.91
CA ASP A 227 14.61 9.23 10.26
C ASP A 227 16.08 9.54 9.92
N LEU A 228 17.01 9.27 10.85
CA LEU A 228 18.44 9.41 10.59
C LEU A 228 18.92 8.45 9.49
N PHE A 229 18.45 7.21 9.50
CA PHE A 229 18.77 6.23 8.46
C PHE A 229 18.31 6.71 7.08
N LEU A 230 17.08 7.18 6.98
CA LEU A 230 16.52 7.67 5.71
C LEU A 230 17.28 8.88 5.18
N LYS A 231 17.68 9.79 6.08
CA LYS A 231 18.53 10.93 5.71
C LYS A 231 19.89 10.46 5.19
N ASN A 232 20.56 9.58 5.92
CA ASN A 232 21.87 9.05 5.52
C ASN A 232 21.79 8.23 4.23
N LEU A 233 20.68 7.51 4.03
CA LEU A 233 20.42 6.75 2.82
C LEU A 233 20.28 7.69 1.60
N PHE A 234 19.55 8.79 1.76
CA PHE A 234 19.45 9.84 0.75
C PHE A 234 20.82 10.46 0.44
N ASP A 235 21.61 10.80 1.44
CA ASP A 235 22.96 11.36 1.29
C ASP A 235 23.92 10.36 0.58
N ASN A 236 23.64 9.05 0.68
CA ASN A 236 24.36 7.99 -0.04
C ASN A 236 23.76 7.65 -1.42
N GLY A 237 22.72 8.35 -1.88
CA GLY A 237 22.18 8.27 -3.24
C GLY A 237 20.98 7.33 -3.43
N VAL A 238 20.33 6.88 -2.35
CA VAL A 238 19.10 6.07 -2.43
C VAL A 238 17.95 6.77 -1.71
N ILE A 239 16.83 6.94 -2.40
CA ILE A 239 15.61 7.56 -1.88
C ILE A 239 14.69 6.48 -1.32
N ALA A 240 14.31 6.63 -0.06
CA ALA A 240 13.29 5.84 0.61
C ALA A 240 12.43 6.74 1.52
N PHE A 241 11.30 6.24 1.99
CA PHE A 241 10.37 6.98 2.83
C PHE A 241 10.04 6.19 4.10
N SER A 242 9.60 6.89 5.13
CA SER A 242 9.03 6.24 6.31
C SER A 242 7.60 5.75 6.04
N CYS A 243 7.21 4.69 6.72
CA CYS A 243 5.83 4.24 6.83
C CYS A 243 5.62 3.49 8.15
N GLY A 244 4.35 3.24 8.51
CA GLY A 244 4.02 2.67 9.79
C GLY A 244 4.26 3.64 10.95
N LYS A 245 3.87 3.24 12.15
CA LYS A 245 3.95 4.08 13.34
C LYS A 245 4.72 3.39 14.47
N ASP A 246 4.46 2.13 14.68
CA ASP A 246 5.09 1.29 15.69
C ASP A 246 5.10 -0.18 15.23
N PRO A 247 6.23 -0.64 14.69
CA PRO A 247 7.48 0.07 14.40
C PRO A 247 7.39 1.04 13.20
N VAL A 248 8.22 2.09 13.19
CA VAL A 248 8.46 2.88 11.99
C VAL A 248 9.34 2.07 11.04
N ARG A 249 9.01 2.08 9.76
CA ARG A 249 9.68 1.26 8.73
C ARG A 249 10.24 2.14 7.61
N ALA A 250 11.27 1.67 6.96
CA ALA A 250 11.74 2.21 5.68
C ALA A 250 11.01 1.50 4.54
N ARG A 251 10.41 2.26 3.62
CA ARG A 251 9.71 1.73 2.45
C ARG A 251 10.31 2.21 1.15
N PHE A 252 10.24 1.36 0.17
CA PHE A 252 10.61 1.62 -1.21
C PHE A 252 9.40 1.44 -2.11
N LEU A 253 9.20 2.38 -3.01
CA LEU A 253 8.29 2.26 -4.13
C LEU A 253 9.16 2.11 -5.38
N VAL A 254 9.55 0.88 -5.66
CA VAL A 254 10.59 0.57 -6.64
C VAL A 254 10.07 0.84 -8.06
N PRO A 255 10.82 1.53 -8.93
CA PRO A 255 10.44 1.67 -10.35
C PRO A 255 10.45 0.31 -11.04
N ALA A 256 9.41 0.02 -11.84
CA ALA A 256 9.33 -1.24 -12.59
C ALA A 256 10.47 -1.41 -13.62
N CYS A 257 11.03 -0.29 -14.10
CA CYS A 257 12.14 -0.26 -15.06
C CYS A 257 13.53 -0.37 -14.42
N ILE A 258 13.64 -0.53 -13.09
CA ILE A 258 14.92 -0.66 -12.39
C ILE A 258 15.71 -1.86 -12.93
N LYS A 259 17.01 -1.69 -13.12
CA LYS A 259 17.91 -2.75 -13.59
C LYS A 259 18.43 -3.58 -12.41
N ASP A 260 18.87 -4.81 -12.69
CA ASP A 260 19.38 -5.72 -11.65
C ASP A 260 20.66 -5.19 -10.98
N GLU A 261 21.49 -4.46 -11.75
CA GLU A 261 22.68 -3.79 -11.22
C GLU A 261 22.32 -2.66 -10.25
N GLU A 262 21.21 -1.94 -10.52
CA GLU A 262 20.71 -0.86 -9.67
C GLU A 262 20.09 -1.41 -8.38
N ILE A 263 19.42 -2.55 -8.43
CA ILE A 263 18.95 -3.29 -7.24
C ILE A 263 20.15 -3.69 -6.37
N SER A 264 21.16 -4.28 -7.01
CA SER A 264 22.40 -4.69 -6.32
C SER A 264 23.12 -3.51 -5.70
N LEU A 265 23.17 -2.36 -6.38
CA LEU A 265 23.74 -1.12 -5.87
C LEU A 265 22.94 -0.58 -4.68
N ALA A 266 21.61 -0.54 -4.78
CA ALA A 266 20.75 -0.08 -3.69
C ALA A 266 20.94 -0.91 -2.41
N LEU A 267 21.03 -2.24 -2.53
CA LEU A 267 21.29 -3.13 -1.39
C LEU A 267 22.67 -2.85 -0.76
N LYS A 268 23.71 -2.62 -1.56
CA LYS A 268 25.05 -2.23 -1.06
C LYS A 268 25.02 -0.87 -0.34
N VAL A 269 24.25 0.07 -0.85
CA VAL A 269 24.11 1.39 -0.21
C VAL A 269 23.33 1.27 1.11
N ILE A 270 22.29 0.44 1.18
CA ILE A 270 21.57 0.13 2.41
C ILE A 270 22.54 -0.47 3.45
N GLU A 271 23.31 -1.48 3.07
CA GLU A 271 24.31 -2.11 3.93
C GLU A 271 25.32 -1.08 4.49
N LYS A 272 25.95 -0.32 3.59
CA LYS A 272 26.90 0.73 3.96
C LYS A 272 26.28 1.71 4.95
N THR A 273 25.06 2.17 4.71
CA THR A 273 24.38 3.17 5.54
C THR A 273 24.07 2.62 6.94
N ILE A 274 23.61 1.37 7.03
CA ILE A 274 23.38 0.69 8.32
C ILE A 274 24.68 0.57 9.12
N LEU A 275 25.77 0.11 8.49
CA LEU A 275 27.07 -0.07 9.15
C LEU A 275 27.65 1.26 9.62
N GLN A 276 27.57 2.32 8.83
CA GLN A 276 28.04 3.65 9.20
C GLN A 276 27.29 4.21 10.40
N GLN A 277 25.96 4.07 10.44
CA GLN A 277 25.15 4.58 11.56
C GLN A 277 25.43 3.81 12.86
N ASN A 278 25.66 2.51 12.81
CA ASN A 278 26.07 1.71 13.96
C ASN A 278 27.38 2.21 14.62
N LEU A 279 28.36 2.62 13.80
CA LEU A 279 29.64 3.14 14.30
C LEU A 279 29.49 4.47 15.02
N THR A 280 28.52 5.29 14.63
CA THR A 280 28.26 6.59 15.28
C THR A 280 27.46 6.44 16.57
N THR A 281 26.50 5.53 16.62
CA THR A 281 25.65 5.29 17.81
C THR A 281 26.42 4.61 18.96
N ASN A 282 27.47 3.83 18.67
CA ASN A 282 28.31 3.19 19.70
C ASN A 282 29.41 4.08 20.27
N LYS A 283 29.51 5.34 19.81
CA LYS A 283 30.51 6.34 20.29
C LYS A 283 29.89 7.40 21.20
N THR A 284 28.58 7.41 21.35
CA THR A 284 27.82 8.27 22.26
C THR A 284 27.28 7.45 23.43
#